data_450b8ff34d4d3d574a785889d87e0f0a
#
_entry.id   450b8ff34d4d3d574a785889d87e0f0a
#
_cell.length_a   1.000
_cell.length_b   1.000
_cell.length_c   1.000
_cell.angle_alpha   90.00
_cell.angle_beta   90.00
_cell.angle_gamma   90.00
#
_symmetry.space_group_name_H-M   'P 1'
#
loop_
_entity.id
_entity.type
_entity.pdbx_description
1 polymer ?
#
loop_
_entity_poly.entity_id
_entity_poly.type
_entity_poly.pdbx_seq_one_letter_code
_entity_poly.pdbx_strand_id
1 'polypeptide(L)'
;MPKYISLLRFTEQGAKSLKESSNRAHNFDQVAAKAGVKIEGQYWTMGAYDGVLIISADSEQKALRCLSQLASQGNVRTETMRAFVDKEYDELVGG
;
A
#
# COMPACT_ATOMS: atom_id res chain seq x y z
N MET A 1 -1.09 7.14 14.05
CA MET A 1 -0.04 6.68 13.12
C MET A 1 -0.25 7.30 11.76
N PRO A 2 0.81 7.80 11.12
CA PRO A 2 0.70 8.29 9.74
C PRO A 2 0.12 7.25 8.79
N LYS A 3 -0.70 7.73 7.89
CA LYS A 3 -1.43 6.91 6.94
C LYS A 3 -0.93 7.17 5.52
N TYR A 4 -0.90 6.12 4.71
CA TYR A 4 -0.43 6.18 3.32
C TYR A 4 -1.40 5.44 2.43
N ILE A 5 -1.65 6.01 1.26
CA ILE A 5 -2.45 5.37 0.22
C ILE A 5 -1.51 5.05 -0.94
N SER A 6 -1.46 3.79 -1.32
CA SER A 6 -0.62 3.34 -2.42
C SER A 6 -1.51 2.85 -3.57
N LEU A 7 -1.31 3.44 -4.73
CA LEU A 7 -1.99 3.05 -5.95
C LEU A 7 -1.11 2.04 -6.67
N LEU A 8 -1.68 0.91 -7.06
CA LEU A 8 -0.93 -0.22 -7.58
C LEU A 8 -1.26 -0.47 -9.04
N ARG A 9 -0.22 -0.78 -9.83
CA ARG A 9 -0.38 -1.27 -11.20
C ARG A 9 0.38 -2.57 -11.31
N PHE A 10 -0.25 -3.57 -11.94
CA PHE A 10 0.47 -4.81 -12.25
C PHE A 10 1.58 -4.53 -13.25
N THR A 11 2.72 -5.16 -13.02
CA THR A 11 3.76 -5.27 -14.03
C THR A 11 3.36 -6.36 -15.01
N GLU A 12 4.14 -6.52 -16.09
CA GLU A 12 3.94 -7.63 -17.01
C GLU A 12 4.01 -8.96 -16.26
N GLN A 13 4.96 -9.11 -15.37
CA GLN A 13 5.10 -10.31 -14.54
C GLN A 13 3.86 -10.56 -13.67
N GLY A 14 3.37 -9.53 -13.00
CA GLY A 14 2.18 -9.65 -12.15
C GLY A 14 0.93 -9.98 -12.96
N ALA A 15 0.80 -9.40 -14.14
CA ALA A 15 -0.35 -9.64 -15.02
C ALA A 15 -0.38 -11.07 -15.55
N LYS A 16 0.77 -11.72 -15.69
CA LYS A 16 0.83 -13.11 -16.15
C LYS A 16 0.36 -14.13 -15.11
N SER A 17 0.26 -13.71 -13.85
CA SER A 17 -0.12 -14.59 -12.73
C SER A 17 -1.21 -13.97 -11.87
N LEU A 18 -2.27 -13.47 -12.49
CA LEU A 18 -3.36 -12.81 -11.78
C LEU A 18 -4.06 -13.71 -10.77
N LYS A 19 -4.11 -15.01 -11.05
CA LYS A 19 -4.73 -15.96 -10.12
C LYS A 19 -4.02 -16.03 -8.77
N GLU A 20 -2.76 -15.61 -8.72
CA GLU A 20 -1.97 -15.61 -7.49
C GLU A 20 -2.08 -14.29 -6.72
N SER A 21 -2.83 -13.30 -7.23
CA SER A 21 -2.90 -11.97 -6.63
C SER A 21 -3.33 -11.99 -5.16
N SER A 22 -4.37 -12.77 -4.84
CA SER A 22 -4.84 -12.82 -3.45
C SER A 22 -3.84 -13.52 -2.53
N ASN A 23 -3.15 -14.54 -3.02
CA ASN A 23 -2.09 -15.20 -2.25
C ASN A 23 -0.94 -14.24 -1.99
N ARG A 24 -0.56 -13.44 -3.01
CA ARG A 24 0.48 -12.43 -2.83
C ARG A 24 0.07 -11.38 -1.80
N ALA A 25 -1.21 -10.98 -1.80
CA ALA A 25 -1.73 -10.04 -0.83
C ALA A 25 -1.68 -10.60 0.58
N HIS A 26 -2.07 -11.86 0.77
CA HIS A 26 -1.99 -12.52 2.07
C HIS A 26 -0.55 -12.62 2.57
N ASN A 27 0.39 -12.94 1.69
CA ASN A 27 1.80 -12.99 2.06
C ASN A 27 2.30 -11.60 2.45
N PHE A 28 1.88 -10.58 1.74
CA PHE A 28 2.24 -9.19 2.07
C PHE A 28 1.67 -8.77 3.42
N ASP A 29 0.45 -9.19 3.76
CA ASP A 29 -0.13 -8.90 5.06
C ASP A 29 0.78 -9.38 6.20
N GLN A 30 1.37 -10.56 6.05
CA GLN A 30 2.30 -11.11 7.03
C GLN A 30 3.61 -10.31 7.09
N VAL A 31 4.13 -9.92 5.94
CA VAL A 31 5.33 -9.09 5.86
C VAL A 31 5.09 -7.75 6.54
N ALA A 32 3.95 -7.12 6.26
CA ALA A 32 3.59 -5.85 6.85
C ALA A 32 3.47 -5.94 8.37
N ALA A 33 2.80 -6.97 8.87
CA ALA A 33 2.64 -7.17 10.31
C ALA A 33 3.99 -7.29 11.01
N LYS A 34 4.91 -8.05 10.44
CA LYS A 34 6.26 -8.21 10.99
C LYS A 34 7.06 -6.92 10.95
N ALA A 35 6.79 -6.07 9.97
CA ALA A 35 7.46 -4.77 9.82
C ALA A 35 6.85 -3.68 10.70
N GLY A 36 5.78 -3.98 11.44
CA GLY A 36 5.10 -2.99 12.26
C GLY A 36 4.20 -2.07 11.45
N VAL A 37 3.76 -2.51 10.29
CA VAL A 37 2.86 -1.75 9.40
C VAL A 37 1.48 -2.39 9.44
N LYS A 38 0.46 -1.56 9.63
CA LYS A 38 -0.92 -2.02 9.66
C LYS A 38 -1.55 -1.84 8.29
N ILE A 39 -2.13 -2.90 7.77
CA ILE A 39 -2.93 -2.85 6.54
C ILE A 39 -4.35 -2.44 6.94
N GLU A 40 -4.79 -1.27 6.50
CA GLU A 40 -6.12 -0.78 6.82
C GLU A 40 -7.12 -1.04 5.69
N GLY A 41 -6.66 -1.25 4.49
CA GLY A 41 -7.50 -1.60 3.35
C GLY A 41 -6.70 -2.13 2.20
N GLN A 42 -7.29 -3.04 1.46
CA GLN A 42 -6.71 -3.65 0.27
C GLN A 42 -7.83 -3.89 -0.71
N TYR A 43 -7.70 -3.32 -1.91
CA TYR A 43 -8.76 -3.42 -2.92
C TYR A 43 -8.15 -3.67 -4.29
N TRP A 44 -8.83 -4.48 -5.09
CA TRP A 44 -8.56 -4.60 -6.53
C TRP A 44 -9.54 -3.69 -7.25
N THR A 45 -9.05 -2.92 -8.22
CA THR A 45 -9.82 -1.87 -8.87
C THR A 45 -9.83 -2.04 -10.38
N MET A 46 -10.79 -1.38 -11.00
CA MET A 46 -10.84 -1.25 -12.47
C MET A 46 -10.33 0.14 -12.84
N GLY A 47 -9.86 0.30 -14.07
CA GLY A 47 -9.45 1.59 -14.60
C GLY A 47 -7.95 1.74 -14.66
N ALA A 48 -7.48 2.95 -14.39
CA ALA A 48 -6.06 3.29 -14.53
C ALA A 48 -5.15 2.55 -13.57
N TYR A 49 -5.67 2.12 -12.43
CA TYR A 49 -4.94 1.38 -11.42
C TYR A 49 -5.60 0.04 -11.17
N ASP A 50 -4.79 -0.95 -10.83
CA ASP A 50 -5.26 -2.31 -10.61
C ASP A 50 -5.58 -2.59 -9.14
N GLY A 51 -5.13 -1.74 -8.26
CA GLY A 51 -5.41 -1.90 -6.84
C GLY A 51 -5.10 -0.67 -6.01
N VAL A 52 -5.59 -0.69 -4.78
CA VAL A 52 -5.36 0.35 -3.78
C VAL A 52 -5.01 -0.34 -2.47
N LEU A 53 -3.95 0.14 -1.84
CA LEU A 53 -3.49 -0.34 -0.55
C LEU A 53 -3.46 0.85 0.41
N ILE A 54 -4.11 0.70 1.57
CA ILE A 54 -4.10 1.72 2.61
C ILE A 54 -3.39 1.15 3.81
N ILE A 55 -2.31 1.82 4.23
CA ILE A 55 -1.49 1.36 5.35
C ILE A 55 -1.30 2.50 6.35
N SER A 56 -0.99 2.13 7.58
CA SER A 56 -0.51 3.05 8.59
C SER A 56 0.76 2.49 9.23
N ALA A 57 1.68 3.39 9.57
CA ALA A 57 2.94 3.04 10.19
C ALA A 57 3.37 4.16 11.10
N ASP A 58 4.09 3.85 12.16
CA ASP A 58 4.53 4.87 13.12
C ASP A 58 5.75 5.65 12.62
N SER A 59 6.35 5.25 11.51
CA SER A 59 7.43 6.01 10.89
C SER A 59 7.41 5.85 9.37
N GLU A 60 7.93 6.87 8.68
CA GLU A 60 8.06 6.83 7.23
C GLU A 60 9.02 5.73 6.79
N GLN A 61 10.05 5.46 7.58
CA GLN A 61 11.03 4.43 7.28
C GLN A 61 10.39 3.05 7.24
N LYS A 62 9.51 2.75 8.18
CA LYS A 62 8.79 1.48 8.19
C LYS A 62 7.88 1.35 6.99
N ALA A 63 7.16 2.42 6.66
CA ALA A 63 6.28 2.43 5.49
C ALA A 63 7.07 2.21 4.21
N LEU A 64 8.17 2.93 4.01
CA LEU A 64 9.01 2.80 2.82
C LEU A 64 9.61 1.41 2.71
N ARG A 65 10.11 0.86 3.82
CA ARG A 65 10.69 -0.47 3.82
C ARG A 65 9.66 -1.52 3.38
N CYS A 66 8.46 -1.44 3.91
CA CYS A 66 7.36 -2.35 3.57
C CYS A 66 7.00 -2.27 2.09
N LEU A 67 6.83 -1.04 1.58
CA LEU A 67 6.48 -0.82 0.17
C LEU A 67 7.62 -1.23 -0.76
N SER A 68 8.87 -1.04 -0.34
CA SER A 68 10.03 -1.47 -1.12
C SER A 68 10.08 -2.98 -1.25
N GLN A 69 9.76 -3.70 -0.18
CA GLN A 69 9.67 -5.15 -0.24
C GLN A 69 8.59 -5.62 -1.21
N LEU A 70 7.45 -4.95 -1.21
CA LEU A 70 6.38 -5.24 -2.15
C LEU A 70 6.84 -5.02 -3.61
N ALA A 71 7.45 -3.88 -3.87
CA ALA A 71 7.93 -3.54 -5.20
C ALA A 71 9.04 -4.49 -5.66
N SER A 72 9.90 -4.94 -4.76
CA SER A 72 11.04 -5.79 -5.08
C SER A 72 10.65 -7.16 -5.61
N GLN A 73 9.43 -7.60 -5.34
CA GLN A 73 8.93 -8.87 -5.86
C GLN A 73 8.59 -8.80 -7.34
N GLY A 74 8.48 -7.60 -7.90
CA GLY A 74 8.34 -7.39 -9.33
C GLY A 74 6.93 -7.55 -9.89
N ASN A 75 5.93 -7.75 -9.05
CA ASN A 75 4.56 -8.02 -9.50
C ASN A 75 3.72 -6.75 -9.64
N VAL A 76 4.07 -5.69 -8.91
CA VAL A 76 3.33 -4.42 -8.93
C VAL A 76 4.30 -3.25 -8.90
N ARG A 77 3.82 -2.13 -9.45
CA ARG A 77 4.42 -0.81 -9.26
C ARG A 77 3.50 0.00 -8.37
N THR A 78 4.08 0.80 -7.50
CA THR A 78 3.33 1.57 -6.53
C THR A 78 3.52 3.06 -6.72
N GLU A 79 2.44 3.82 -6.50
CA GLU A 79 2.50 5.26 -6.34
C GLU A 79 1.91 5.54 -4.96
N THR A 80 2.72 6.00 -4.04
CA THR A 80 2.31 6.15 -2.65
C THR A 80 2.21 7.61 -2.26
N MET A 81 1.11 7.95 -1.59
CA MET A 81 0.82 9.28 -1.12
C MET A 81 0.67 9.27 0.40
N ARG A 82 1.18 10.30 1.05
CA ARG A 82 0.86 10.53 2.45
C ARG A 82 -0.59 10.99 2.53
N ALA A 83 -1.38 10.35 3.38
CA ALA A 83 -2.80 10.65 3.53
C ALA A 83 -3.06 11.23 4.92
N PHE A 84 -4.02 12.14 5.00
CA PHE A 84 -4.43 12.79 6.24
C PHE A 84 -5.92 12.58 6.41
N VAL A 85 -6.34 12.18 7.60
CA VAL A 85 -7.77 12.11 7.90
C VAL A 85 -8.31 13.53 8.08
N ASP A 86 -9.62 13.67 8.06
CA ASP A 86 -10.28 14.98 8.09
C ASP A 86 -9.88 15.81 9.31
N LYS A 87 -9.76 15.19 10.47
CA LYS A 87 -9.36 15.87 11.70
C LYS A 87 -7.94 16.44 11.58
N GLU A 88 -7.02 15.66 11.04
CA GLU A 88 -5.64 16.12 10.82
C GLU A 88 -5.62 17.29 9.84
N TYR A 89 -6.39 17.17 8.78
CA TYR A 89 -6.46 18.20 7.74
C TYR A 89 -7.03 19.50 8.29
N ASP A 90 -8.10 19.39 9.07
CA ASP A 90 -8.72 20.56 9.72
C ASP A 90 -7.71 21.30 10.59
N GLU A 91 -6.92 20.58 11.37
CA GLU A 91 -5.89 21.18 12.21
C GLU A 91 -4.81 21.89 11.40
N LEU A 92 -4.44 21.31 10.24
CA LEU A 92 -3.42 21.89 9.38
C LEU A 92 -3.87 23.18 8.70
N VAL A 93 -5.13 23.25 8.26
CA VAL A 93 -5.64 24.37 7.46
C VAL A 93 -6.46 25.37 8.25
N GLY A 94 -7.05 24.93 9.35
CA GLY A 94 -7.91 25.77 10.17
C GLY A 94 -7.18 26.58 11.23
N GLY A 95 -5.91 26.33 11.35
CA GLY A 95 -5.06 27.05 12.30
C GLY A 95 -5.25 26.60 13.69
#